data_0c4b8f53213db56f58b4b2479cdd092d
#
_entry.id   0c4b8f53213db56f58b4b2479cdd092d
#
_cell.length_a   1.000
_cell.length_b   1.000
_cell.length_c   1.000
_cell.angle_alpha   90.00
_cell.angle_beta   90.00
_cell.angle_gamma   90.00
#
_symmetry.space_group_name_H-M   'P 1'
#
loop_
_entity.id
_entity.type
_entity.pdbx_description
1 polymer ?
#
loop_
_entity_poly.entity_id
_entity_poly.type
_entity_poly.pdbx_seq_one_letter_code
_entity_poly.pdbx_strand_id
1 'polypeptide(L)'
;MLRCSDLRLRCLVGGAFGQATVEAALLIPVLCIAALLVLQPSFILFGRLAMQASAADGCRVLETLEPGHEAWAKDFIAYRLSGVPDVPAFHEGSWDIAVEGDETASVVHVSIAHRVKLLPLLGFAAGAAGFADADGCCEVSVEDSLTKDEWLAEVESGLAPSVWVSRWEEKV
;
A
#
# COMPACT_ATOMS: atom_id res chain seq x y z
N MET A 1 -11.39 56.99 43.58
CA MET A 1 -11.42 55.72 44.33
C MET A 1 -11.74 54.62 43.35
N LEU A 2 -10.71 53.96 42.77
CA LEU A 2 -10.87 52.80 41.86
C LEU A 2 -11.07 51.58 42.73
N ARG A 3 -12.17 50.85 42.52
CA ARG A 3 -12.58 49.71 43.31
C ARG A 3 -11.57 48.57 43.17
N CYS A 4 -11.03 48.10 44.28
CA CYS A 4 -10.07 47.01 44.41
C CYS A 4 -10.64 45.65 43.88
N SER A 5 -11.91 45.58 43.57
CA SER A 5 -12.59 44.39 42.99
C SER A 5 -12.27 44.16 41.52
N ASP A 6 -11.98 45.20 40.72
CA ASP A 6 -11.69 45.06 39.30
C ASP A 6 -10.28 44.52 39.00
N LEU A 7 -9.33 44.70 39.91
CA LEU A 7 -7.99 44.15 39.78
C LEU A 7 -7.94 42.62 40.02
N ARG A 8 -8.80 42.10 40.91
CA ARG A 8 -8.84 40.67 41.19
C ARG A 8 -9.46 39.82 40.07
N LEU A 9 -10.46 40.38 39.35
CA LEU A 9 -11.03 39.67 38.21
C LEU A 9 -10.07 39.59 37.03
N ARG A 10 -9.24 40.59 36.78
CA ARG A 10 -8.24 40.57 35.70
C ARG A 10 -7.10 39.56 35.95
N CYS A 11 -6.72 39.33 37.19
CA CYS A 11 -5.72 38.29 37.51
C CYS A 11 -6.21 36.86 37.32
N LEU A 12 -7.52 36.59 37.50
CA LEU A 12 -8.08 35.26 37.35
C LEU A 12 -8.28 34.84 35.88
N VAL A 13 -8.53 35.79 34.99
CA VAL A 13 -8.71 35.54 33.55
C VAL A 13 -7.36 35.38 32.83
N GLY A 14 -6.30 36.04 33.31
CA GLY A 14 -4.98 35.97 32.72
C GLY A 14 -4.29 34.61 32.91
N GLY A 15 -4.62 33.84 33.97
CA GLY A 15 -4.00 32.54 34.26
C GLY A 15 -4.50 31.39 33.38
N ALA A 16 -5.76 31.46 32.96
CA ALA A 16 -6.37 30.39 32.16
C ALA A 16 -5.85 30.32 30.70
N PHE A 17 -5.56 31.47 30.10
CA PHE A 17 -5.01 31.54 28.74
C PHE A 17 -3.56 31.03 28.69
N GLY A 18 -2.75 31.28 29.70
CA GLY A 18 -1.37 30.80 29.77
C GLY A 18 -1.29 29.27 29.94
N GLN A 19 -2.19 28.69 30.71
CA GLN A 19 -2.23 27.24 30.94
C GLN A 19 -2.62 26.48 29.67
N ALA A 20 -3.65 26.89 28.95
CA ALA A 20 -4.09 26.28 27.71
C ALA A 20 -2.98 26.29 26.63
N THR A 21 -2.16 27.35 26.58
CA THR A 21 -1.03 27.44 25.64
C THR A 21 0.07 26.44 25.98
N VAL A 22 0.37 26.22 27.26
CA VAL A 22 1.37 25.25 27.71
C VAL A 22 0.86 23.81 27.45
N GLU A 23 -0.40 23.53 27.73
CA GLU A 23 -1.02 22.25 27.45
C GLU A 23 -1.00 21.93 25.93
N ALA A 24 -1.36 22.90 25.08
CA ALA A 24 -1.30 22.76 23.63
C ALA A 24 0.14 22.54 23.14
N ALA A 25 1.11 23.26 23.70
CA ALA A 25 2.52 23.10 23.34
C ALA A 25 3.09 21.70 23.64
N LEU A 26 2.55 21.01 24.66
CA LEU A 26 2.92 19.64 24.98
C LEU A 26 2.10 18.62 24.17
N LEU A 27 0.82 18.87 23.94
CA LEU A 27 -0.05 17.92 23.22
C LEU A 27 0.24 17.86 21.72
N ILE A 28 0.54 18.99 21.07
CA ILE A 28 0.78 19.04 19.63
C ILE A 28 1.92 18.11 19.18
N PRO A 29 3.13 18.14 19.79
CA PRO A 29 4.20 17.22 19.42
C PRO A 29 3.82 15.75 19.61
N VAL A 30 3.11 15.41 20.69
CA VAL A 30 2.66 14.05 20.97
C VAL A 30 1.66 13.57 19.92
N LEU A 31 0.70 14.42 19.55
CA LEU A 31 -0.26 14.11 18.49
C LEU A 31 0.41 13.96 17.12
N CYS A 32 1.40 14.82 16.82
CA CYS A 32 2.18 14.69 15.59
C CYS A 32 2.93 13.36 15.52
N ILE A 33 3.61 12.95 16.61
CA ILE A 33 4.30 11.66 16.67
C ILE A 33 3.30 10.51 16.53
N ALA A 34 2.17 10.55 17.21
CA ALA A 34 1.12 9.53 17.10
C ALA A 34 0.58 9.44 15.67
N ALA A 35 0.35 10.57 15.01
CA ALA A 35 -0.08 10.61 13.61
C ALA A 35 0.97 9.97 12.68
N LEU A 36 2.25 10.29 12.83
CA LEU A 36 3.33 9.70 12.04
C LEU A 36 3.44 8.18 12.24
N LEU A 37 3.24 7.69 13.46
CA LEU A 37 3.25 6.26 13.76
C LEU A 37 2.11 5.50 13.07
N VAL A 38 0.97 6.14 12.80
CA VAL A 38 -0.15 5.54 12.09
C VAL A 38 0.00 5.68 10.56
N LEU A 39 0.51 6.82 10.09
CA LEU A 39 0.66 7.10 8.66
C LEU A 39 1.63 6.14 7.96
N GLN A 40 2.74 5.81 8.58
CA GLN A 40 3.75 4.97 7.93
C GLN A 40 3.27 3.54 7.63
N PRO A 41 2.64 2.78 8.56
CA PRO A 41 2.03 1.50 8.21
C PRO A 41 0.98 1.61 7.10
N SER A 42 0.24 2.72 7.05
CA SER A 42 -0.75 2.97 5.99
C SER A 42 -0.10 3.10 4.62
N PHE A 43 1.08 3.74 4.53
CA PHE A 43 1.83 3.85 3.27
C PHE A 43 2.37 2.49 2.82
N ILE A 44 2.88 1.66 3.74
CA ILE A 44 3.33 0.31 3.43
C ILE A 44 2.18 -0.55 2.92
N LEU A 45 1.01 -0.48 3.57
CA LEU A 45 -0.19 -1.21 3.14
C LEU A 45 -0.67 -0.73 1.77
N PHE A 46 -0.65 0.56 1.49
CA PHE A 46 -0.99 1.11 0.17
C PHE A 46 -0.05 0.57 -0.91
N GLY A 47 1.27 0.60 -0.68
CA GLY A 47 2.26 0.03 -1.59
C GLY A 47 2.00 -1.46 -1.85
N ARG A 48 1.74 -2.23 -0.80
CA ARG A 48 1.42 -3.66 -0.92
C ARG A 48 0.16 -3.93 -1.73
N LEU A 49 -0.90 -3.14 -1.54
CA LEU A 49 -2.14 -3.26 -2.34
C LEU A 49 -1.89 -2.94 -3.81
N ALA A 50 -1.10 -1.91 -4.10
CA ALA A 50 -0.72 -1.57 -5.48
C ALA A 50 0.09 -2.69 -6.13
N MET A 51 1.04 -3.32 -5.39
CA MET A 51 1.81 -4.47 -5.86
C MET A 51 0.89 -5.68 -6.13
N GLN A 52 -0.02 -6.01 -5.21
CA GLN A 52 -0.97 -7.11 -5.40
C GLN A 52 -1.84 -6.92 -6.65
N ALA A 53 -2.40 -5.73 -6.83
CA ALA A 53 -3.19 -5.42 -8.01
C ALA A 53 -2.34 -5.52 -9.30
N SER A 54 -1.10 -5.03 -9.26
CA SER A 54 -0.20 -5.08 -10.42
C SER A 54 0.29 -6.49 -10.72
N ALA A 55 0.51 -7.34 -9.71
CA ALA A 55 0.88 -8.75 -9.87
C ALA A 55 -0.28 -9.55 -10.49
N ALA A 56 -1.50 -9.38 -9.98
CA ALA A 56 -2.69 -10.05 -10.53
C ALA A 56 -2.94 -9.67 -12.00
N ASP A 57 -2.82 -8.38 -12.34
CA ASP A 57 -2.93 -7.94 -13.73
C ASP A 57 -1.77 -8.45 -14.58
N GLY A 58 -0.56 -8.55 -14.02
CA GLY A 58 0.61 -9.12 -14.66
C GLY A 58 0.43 -10.61 -14.99
N CYS A 59 -0.13 -11.41 -14.09
CA CYS A 59 -0.45 -12.81 -14.34
C CYS A 59 -1.43 -12.97 -15.50
N ARG A 60 -2.50 -12.15 -15.57
CA ARG A 60 -3.45 -12.17 -16.68
C ARG A 60 -2.82 -11.82 -18.03
N VAL A 61 -1.88 -10.89 -18.02
CA VAL A 61 -1.12 -10.51 -19.22
C VAL A 61 -0.23 -11.67 -19.67
N LEU A 62 0.50 -12.31 -18.75
CA LEU A 62 1.39 -13.43 -19.07
C LEU A 62 0.65 -14.62 -19.68
N GLU A 63 -0.57 -14.92 -19.25
CA GLU A 63 -1.38 -16.00 -19.83
C GLU A 63 -1.71 -15.83 -21.31
N THR A 64 -1.70 -14.59 -21.80
CA THR A 64 -1.99 -14.25 -23.20
C THR A 64 -0.77 -13.78 -23.98
N LEU A 65 0.41 -13.82 -23.36
CA LEU A 65 1.64 -13.29 -23.92
C LEU A 65 2.40 -14.37 -24.67
N GLU A 66 2.75 -14.10 -25.93
CA GLU A 66 3.59 -14.99 -26.73
C GLU A 66 4.96 -15.21 -26.05
N PRO A 67 5.54 -16.44 -26.16
CA PRO A 67 6.83 -16.76 -25.57
C PRO A 67 7.93 -15.79 -26.01
N GLY A 68 8.77 -15.38 -25.09
CA GLY A 68 9.89 -14.46 -25.32
C GLY A 68 9.55 -12.98 -25.19
N HIS A 69 8.33 -12.62 -24.83
CA HIS A 69 7.92 -11.20 -24.61
C HIS A 69 7.82 -10.83 -23.12
N GLU A 70 8.47 -11.58 -22.23
CA GLU A 70 8.46 -11.36 -20.77
C GLU A 70 8.91 -9.94 -20.37
N ALA A 71 9.82 -9.35 -21.15
CA ALA A 71 10.26 -7.96 -20.92
C ALA A 71 9.10 -6.97 -21.00
N TRP A 72 8.18 -7.17 -21.93
CA TRP A 72 7.00 -6.32 -22.07
C TRP A 72 6.05 -6.45 -20.85
N ALA A 73 5.89 -7.67 -20.31
CA ALA A 73 5.11 -7.87 -19.10
C ALA A 73 5.73 -7.15 -17.89
N LYS A 74 7.07 -7.19 -17.76
CA LYS A 74 7.78 -6.42 -16.72
C LYS A 74 7.58 -4.92 -16.86
N ASP A 75 7.70 -4.40 -18.09
CA ASP A 75 7.47 -2.97 -18.37
C ASP A 75 6.03 -2.56 -18.07
N PHE A 76 5.06 -3.41 -18.39
CA PHE A 76 3.65 -3.19 -18.05
C PHE A 76 3.44 -3.11 -16.53
N ILE A 77 3.99 -4.06 -15.77
CA ILE A 77 3.91 -4.07 -14.30
C ILE A 77 4.60 -2.82 -13.73
N ALA A 78 5.81 -2.48 -14.21
CA ALA A 78 6.54 -1.28 -13.79
C ALA A 78 5.74 0.00 -14.06
N TYR A 79 5.07 0.09 -15.22
CA TYR A 79 4.19 1.21 -15.53
C TYR A 79 3.02 1.31 -14.55
N ARG A 80 2.39 0.21 -14.17
CA ARG A 80 1.32 0.18 -13.15
C ARG A 80 1.82 0.66 -11.79
N LEU A 81 3.02 0.24 -11.40
CA LEU A 81 3.67 0.62 -10.15
C LEU A 81 4.13 2.08 -10.13
N SER A 82 4.27 2.74 -11.28
CA SER A 82 4.61 4.17 -11.35
C SER A 82 3.56 5.09 -10.70
N GLY A 83 2.36 4.58 -10.42
CA GLY A 83 1.36 5.27 -9.62
C GLY A 83 1.69 5.37 -8.12
N VAL A 84 2.65 4.58 -7.64
CA VAL A 84 3.17 4.69 -6.26
C VAL A 84 4.18 5.82 -6.20
N PRO A 85 4.05 6.79 -5.26
CA PRO A 85 4.98 7.91 -5.18
C PRO A 85 6.42 7.44 -4.94
N ASP A 86 7.37 7.97 -5.72
CA ASP A 86 8.81 7.73 -5.54
C ASP A 86 9.35 8.59 -4.39
N VAL A 87 9.02 8.19 -3.18
CA VAL A 87 9.44 8.82 -1.93
C VAL A 87 9.85 7.69 -0.96
N PRO A 88 10.96 7.83 -0.21
CA PRO A 88 11.48 6.75 0.65
C PRO A 88 10.48 6.14 1.63
N ALA A 89 9.44 6.88 2.03
CA ALA A 89 8.37 6.40 2.90
C ALA A 89 7.41 5.41 2.21
N PHE A 90 7.32 5.42 0.86
CA PHE A 90 6.49 4.53 0.05
C PHE A 90 7.34 3.50 -0.70
N HIS A 91 8.46 3.95 -1.26
CA HIS A 91 9.31 3.17 -2.13
C HIS A 91 10.72 3.76 -2.15
N GLU A 92 11.74 2.94 -2.06
CA GLU A 92 13.15 3.35 -2.17
C GLU A 92 13.87 2.44 -3.19
N GLY A 93 14.42 3.06 -4.22
CA GLY A 93 15.17 2.37 -5.26
C GLY A 93 14.32 1.92 -6.45
N SER A 94 14.66 0.75 -7.01
CA SER A 94 13.94 0.13 -8.14
C SER A 94 13.05 -0.99 -7.66
N TRP A 95 11.97 -1.23 -8.41
CA TRP A 95 11.13 -2.40 -8.23
C TRP A 95 11.88 -3.65 -8.71
N ASP A 96 11.91 -4.68 -7.89
CA ASP A 96 12.37 -5.99 -8.30
C ASP A 96 11.17 -6.80 -8.78
N ILE A 97 11.10 -7.01 -10.10
CA ILE A 97 9.96 -7.66 -10.75
C ILE A 97 10.47 -8.94 -11.42
N ALA A 98 10.06 -10.08 -10.88
CA ALA A 98 10.26 -11.37 -11.51
C ALA A 98 8.94 -11.86 -12.11
N VAL A 99 8.99 -12.32 -13.36
CA VAL A 99 7.87 -12.93 -14.07
C VAL A 99 8.29 -14.27 -14.60
N GLU A 100 7.42 -15.26 -14.47
CA GLU A 100 7.66 -16.64 -14.93
C GLU A 100 6.40 -17.17 -15.62
N GLY A 101 6.58 -17.80 -16.77
CA GLY A 101 5.52 -18.37 -17.58
C GLY A 101 5.07 -17.49 -18.73
N ASP A 102 4.32 -18.08 -19.65
CA ASP A 102 3.79 -17.51 -20.88
C ASP A 102 2.46 -18.20 -21.26
N GLU A 103 1.94 -17.93 -22.47
CA GLU A 103 0.69 -18.55 -22.96
C GLU A 103 0.73 -20.09 -23.02
N THR A 104 1.92 -20.71 -23.02
CA THR A 104 2.10 -22.17 -23.08
C THR A 104 2.21 -22.81 -21.69
N ALA A 105 2.46 -22.01 -20.66
CA ALA A 105 2.60 -22.49 -19.29
C ALA A 105 1.24 -22.84 -18.68
N SER A 106 1.21 -23.87 -17.85
CA SER A 106 0.02 -24.24 -17.07
C SER A 106 -0.21 -23.33 -15.86
N VAL A 107 0.87 -22.70 -15.38
CA VAL A 107 0.84 -21.75 -14.24
C VAL A 107 1.76 -20.59 -14.61
N VAL A 108 1.29 -19.39 -14.42
CA VAL A 108 2.10 -18.18 -14.52
C VAL A 108 2.33 -17.62 -13.11
N HIS A 109 3.50 -17.04 -12.90
CA HIS A 109 3.90 -16.51 -11.59
C HIS A 109 4.51 -15.11 -11.73
N VAL A 110 4.09 -14.21 -10.85
CA VAL A 110 4.62 -12.85 -10.76
C VAL A 110 5.03 -12.58 -9.33
N SER A 111 6.29 -12.19 -9.14
CA SER A 111 6.82 -11.72 -7.86
C SER A 111 7.28 -10.28 -7.98
N ILE A 112 6.88 -9.45 -7.04
CA ILE A 112 7.26 -8.05 -6.96
C ILE A 112 7.81 -7.79 -5.57
N ALA A 113 9.01 -7.21 -5.49
CA ALA A 113 9.61 -6.82 -4.24
C ALA A 113 10.13 -5.37 -4.30
N HIS A 114 10.12 -4.69 -3.17
CA HIS A 114 10.72 -3.37 -3.02
C HIS A 114 11.14 -3.10 -1.58
N ARG A 115 11.96 -2.06 -1.40
CA ARG A 115 12.41 -1.62 -0.10
C ARG A 115 11.70 -0.33 0.31
N VAL A 116 11.35 -0.25 1.60
CA VAL A 116 10.72 0.93 2.21
C VAL A 116 11.58 1.37 3.38
N LYS A 117 11.90 2.67 3.44
CA LYS A 117 12.63 3.24 4.55
C LYS A 117 11.69 3.57 5.70
N LEU A 118 11.91 2.95 6.84
CA LEU A 118 11.12 3.19 8.03
C LEU A 118 11.55 4.49 8.72
N LEU A 119 10.59 5.21 9.32
CA LEU A 119 10.89 6.34 10.21
C LEU A 119 11.75 5.87 11.38
N PRO A 120 12.67 6.70 11.90
CA PRO A 120 13.66 6.27 12.89
C PRO A 120 13.09 5.53 14.09
N LEU A 121 11.92 5.96 14.59
CA LEU A 121 11.26 5.33 15.73
C LEU A 121 10.71 3.93 15.39
N LEU A 122 10.06 3.80 14.24
CA LEU A 122 9.55 2.51 13.75
C LEU A 122 10.68 1.61 13.27
N GLY A 123 11.71 2.16 12.63
CA GLY A 123 12.90 1.43 12.22
C GLY A 123 13.62 0.81 13.40
N PHE A 124 13.75 1.53 14.52
CA PHE A 124 14.32 0.98 15.75
C PHE A 124 13.46 -0.18 16.30
N ALA A 125 12.15 0.01 16.39
CA ALA A 125 11.25 -1.03 16.87
C ALA A 125 11.22 -2.26 15.94
N ALA A 126 11.18 -2.05 14.63
CA ALA A 126 11.20 -3.11 13.62
C ALA A 126 12.56 -3.85 13.60
N GLY A 127 13.68 -3.13 13.76
CA GLY A 127 15.02 -3.73 13.89
C GLY A 127 15.15 -4.59 15.14
N ALA A 128 14.63 -4.14 16.28
CA ALA A 128 14.60 -4.92 17.51
C ALA A 128 13.71 -6.18 17.38
N ALA A 129 12.69 -6.14 16.53
CA ALA A 129 11.82 -7.28 16.24
C ALA A 129 12.33 -8.16 15.07
N GLY A 130 13.43 -7.79 14.39
CA GLY A 130 14.01 -8.54 13.28
C GLY A 130 13.31 -8.33 11.93
N PHE A 131 12.49 -7.28 11.78
CA PHE A 131 11.77 -6.97 10.54
C PHE A 131 12.42 -5.87 9.68
N ALA A 132 13.48 -5.24 10.17
CA ALA A 132 14.20 -4.21 9.44
C ALA A 132 15.68 -4.52 9.38
N ASP A 133 16.32 -4.13 8.27
CA ASP A 133 17.77 -4.20 8.07
C ASP A 133 18.52 -3.20 8.93
N ALA A 134 19.86 -3.31 8.93
CA ALA A 134 20.76 -2.38 9.64
C ALA A 134 20.58 -0.93 9.21
N ASP A 135 20.13 -0.68 7.98
CA ASP A 135 19.84 0.63 7.40
C ASP A 135 18.44 1.18 7.75
N GLY A 136 17.67 0.41 8.53
CA GLY A 136 16.28 0.76 8.90
C GLY A 136 15.29 0.62 7.76
N CYS A 137 15.61 -0.19 6.75
CA CYS A 137 14.73 -0.52 5.65
C CYS A 137 14.01 -1.85 5.90
N CYS A 138 12.77 -1.93 5.45
CA CYS A 138 11.98 -3.15 5.43
C CYS A 138 11.74 -3.56 3.97
N GLU A 139 11.94 -4.83 3.67
CA GLU A 139 11.57 -5.39 2.38
C GLU A 139 10.11 -5.82 2.38
N VAL A 140 9.37 -5.40 1.37
CA VAL A 140 7.98 -5.78 1.15
C VAL A 140 7.91 -6.54 -0.15
N SER A 141 7.44 -7.77 -0.10
CA SER A 141 7.26 -8.63 -1.27
C SER A 141 5.81 -9.08 -1.40
N VAL A 142 5.40 -9.29 -2.64
CA VAL A 142 4.10 -9.83 -3.02
C VAL A 142 4.34 -10.82 -4.14
N GLU A 143 3.70 -11.96 -4.04
CA GLU A 143 3.69 -13.00 -5.05
C GLU A 143 2.25 -13.31 -5.43
N ASP A 144 2.03 -13.52 -6.71
CA ASP A 144 0.74 -13.97 -7.25
C ASP A 144 0.96 -15.01 -8.33
N SER A 145 0.05 -15.96 -8.42
CA SER A 145 0.11 -17.03 -9.41
C SER A 145 -1.29 -17.33 -9.93
N LEU A 146 -1.38 -17.58 -11.24
CA LEU A 146 -2.64 -17.90 -11.88
C LEU A 146 -2.49 -19.24 -12.63
N THR A 147 -3.45 -20.13 -12.40
CA THR A 147 -3.51 -21.44 -13.08
C THR A 147 -4.46 -21.33 -14.25
N LYS A 148 -3.97 -21.63 -15.45
CA LYS A 148 -4.70 -21.47 -16.72
C LYS A 148 -6.02 -22.24 -16.76
N ASP A 149 -6.06 -23.45 -16.21
CA ASP A 149 -7.27 -24.27 -16.20
C ASP A 149 -8.39 -23.66 -15.35
N GLU A 150 -8.02 -23.01 -14.23
CA GLU A 150 -8.96 -22.34 -13.33
C GLU A 150 -9.58 -21.10 -13.99
N TRP A 151 -8.75 -20.30 -14.65
CA TRP A 151 -9.20 -19.11 -15.38
C TRP A 151 -10.07 -19.48 -16.59
N LEU A 152 -9.68 -20.48 -17.39
CA LEU A 152 -10.46 -20.95 -18.54
C LEU A 152 -11.82 -21.51 -18.11
N ALA A 153 -11.88 -22.26 -17.02
CA ALA A 153 -13.14 -22.79 -16.48
C ALA A 153 -14.10 -21.67 -16.07
N GLU A 154 -13.58 -20.59 -15.48
CA GLU A 154 -14.36 -19.42 -15.09
C GLU A 154 -14.85 -18.65 -16.32
N VAL A 155 -14.00 -18.45 -17.32
CA VAL A 155 -14.33 -17.73 -18.57
C VAL A 155 -15.30 -18.55 -19.43
N GLU A 156 -15.10 -19.86 -19.58
CA GLU A 156 -16.04 -20.72 -20.33
C GLU A 156 -17.44 -20.70 -19.74
N SER A 157 -17.57 -20.73 -18.41
CA SER A 157 -18.86 -20.67 -17.75
C SER A 157 -19.60 -19.33 -17.95
N GLY A 158 -18.84 -18.25 -18.15
CA GLY A 158 -19.38 -16.88 -18.30
C GLY A 158 -19.60 -16.41 -19.73
N LEU A 159 -18.83 -16.92 -20.70
CA LEU A 159 -18.81 -16.46 -22.09
C LEU A 159 -19.45 -17.41 -23.10
N ALA A 160 -19.89 -18.61 -22.69
CA ALA A 160 -20.59 -19.51 -23.60
C ALA A 160 -21.95 -18.90 -24.01
N PRO A 161 -22.16 -18.45 -25.27
CA PRO A 161 -23.38 -17.76 -25.69
C PRO A 161 -24.62 -18.64 -25.47
N SER A 162 -24.48 -19.95 -25.58
CA SER A 162 -25.58 -20.91 -25.37
C SER A 162 -26.08 -20.93 -23.91
N VAL A 163 -25.18 -20.81 -22.95
CA VAL A 163 -25.53 -20.73 -21.50
C VAL A 163 -26.21 -19.42 -21.17
N TRP A 164 -25.79 -18.35 -21.82
CA TRP A 164 -26.45 -17.04 -21.69
C TRP A 164 -27.85 -17.04 -22.24
N VAL A 165 -28.04 -17.55 -23.44
CA VAL A 165 -29.36 -17.65 -24.11
C VAL A 165 -30.31 -18.51 -23.29
N SER A 166 -29.90 -19.71 -22.86
CA SER A 166 -30.74 -20.59 -22.06
C SER A 166 -31.20 -19.97 -20.74
N ARG A 167 -30.35 -19.15 -20.09
CA ARG A 167 -30.68 -18.44 -18.84
C ARG A 167 -31.74 -17.34 -19.06
N TRP A 168 -31.82 -16.78 -20.25
CA TRP A 168 -32.85 -15.80 -20.60
C TRP A 168 -34.16 -16.47 -20.99
N GLU A 169 -34.15 -17.62 -21.69
CA GLU A 169 -35.30 -18.38 -22.08
C GLU A 169 -36.04 -18.97 -20.87
N GLU A 170 -35.34 -19.34 -19.82
CA GLU A 170 -35.90 -19.89 -18.57
C GLU A 170 -36.66 -18.83 -17.73
N LYS A 171 -36.49 -17.53 -18.02
CA LYS A 171 -37.16 -16.41 -17.33
C LYS A 171 -38.38 -15.84 -18.04
N VAL A 172 -38.75 -16.34 -19.20
CA VAL A 172 -39.94 -15.97 -19.97
C VAL A 172 -41.00 -17.03 -19.84
#